data_c6441a0a3ad0793055f7b2996ac7607c
#
_entry.id   c6441a0a3ad0793055f7b2996ac7607c
#
_cell.length_a   1.000
_cell.length_b   1.000
_cell.length_c   1.000
_cell.angle_alpha   90.00
_cell.angle_beta   90.00
_cell.angle_gamma   90.00
#
_symmetry.space_group_name_H-M   'P 1'
#
loop_
_entity.id
_entity.type
_entity.pdbx_description
1 polymer ?
#
loop_
_entity_poly.entity_id
_entity_poly.type
_entity_poly.pdbx_seq_one_letter_code
_entity_poly.pdbx_strand_id
1 'polypeptide(L)'
;MKTIYVLAAALLLMPIGCSQPNARVITRFNRDAEVSGELPYNPLQWEVIASTLNHNDHTLATVLGNDRAIAHARKNATHAYPAGSVLSVITWSQEEDPRWFGGNIPGNVRSVEFLEVQSGQDHGTYLYTLYSGSPLRKLVSTEEKSPTGRAAYILGQQAAVML
;
A
#
# COMPACT_ATOMS: atom_id res chain seq x y z
N MET A 1 20.28 3.84 -70.51
CA MET A 1 21.12 3.54 -69.34
C MET A 1 20.90 4.48 -68.16
N LYS A 2 20.33 5.70 -68.30
CA LYS A 2 20.06 6.64 -67.19
C LYS A 2 18.85 6.28 -66.30
N THR A 3 17.90 5.50 -66.80
CA THR A 3 16.68 5.11 -66.08
C THR A 3 16.89 3.97 -65.07
N ILE A 4 17.95 3.17 -65.22
CA ILE A 4 18.25 2.03 -64.34
C ILE A 4 18.83 2.54 -62.98
N TYR A 5 19.55 3.66 -63.00
CA TYR A 5 20.15 4.21 -61.76
C TYR A 5 19.12 4.88 -60.82
N VAL A 6 18.00 5.35 -61.34
CA VAL A 6 16.94 5.96 -60.57
C VAL A 6 16.16 4.89 -59.76
N LEU A 7 16.00 3.69 -60.33
CA LEU A 7 15.34 2.57 -59.64
C LEU A 7 16.22 1.94 -58.56
N ALA A 8 17.54 1.97 -58.69
CA ALA A 8 18.46 1.44 -57.66
C ALA A 8 18.57 2.36 -56.45
N ALA A 9 18.38 3.68 -56.63
CA ALA A 9 18.42 4.65 -55.50
C ALA A 9 17.15 4.61 -54.64
N ALA A 10 16.01 4.19 -55.16
CA ALA A 10 14.75 4.12 -54.42
C ALA A 10 14.66 2.90 -53.46
N LEU A 11 15.53 1.89 -53.64
CA LEU A 11 15.51 0.67 -52.83
C LEU A 11 16.30 0.78 -51.51
N LEU A 12 17.03 1.89 -51.31
CA LEU A 12 17.87 2.11 -50.11
C LEU A 12 17.19 2.87 -48.98
N LEU A 13 15.93 3.29 -49.15
CA LEU A 13 15.12 3.92 -48.11
C LEU A 13 14.20 2.88 -47.44
N MET A 14 14.79 1.77 -46.95
CA MET A 14 14.06 0.95 -46.00
C MET A 14 14.01 1.71 -44.69
N PRO A 15 12.80 1.99 -44.12
CA PRO A 15 12.70 2.57 -42.79
C PRO A 15 13.37 1.57 -41.86
N ILE A 16 14.40 2.03 -41.14
CA ILE A 16 14.94 1.34 -39.96
C ILE A 16 13.77 1.24 -39.02
N GLY A 17 13.09 0.10 -39.02
CA GLY A 17 11.99 -0.16 -38.12
C GLY A 17 12.51 0.06 -36.69
N CYS A 18 11.89 0.99 -35.95
CA CYS A 18 12.12 1.10 -34.55
C CYS A 18 11.91 -0.29 -33.95
N SER A 19 12.99 -0.93 -33.52
CA SER A 19 12.89 -2.12 -32.68
C SER A 19 12.13 -1.68 -31.45
N GLN A 20 10.87 -2.12 -31.30
CA GLN A 20 10.15 -1.93 -30.06
C GLN A 20 11.04 -2.50 -28.94
N PRO A 21 11.30 -1.73 -27.89
CA PRO A 21 12.01 -2.28 -26.75
C PRO A 21 11.23 -3.53 -26.32
N ASN A 22 11.93 -4.65 -26.19
CA ASN A 22 11.35 -5.92 -25.76
C ASN A 22 10.39 -5.62 -24.61
N ALA A 23 9.10 -5.92 -24.79
CA ALA A 23 8.12 -5.76 -23.76
C ALA A 23 8.64 -6.55 -22.55
N ARG A 24 9.17 -5.86 -21.54
CA ARG A 24 9.61 -6.50 -20.31
C ARG A 24 8.40 -7.28 -19.83
N VAL A 25 8.58 -8.58 -19.65
CA VAL A 25 7.55 -9.42 -19.04
C VAL A 25 7.19 -8.76 -17.73
N ILE A 26 5.99 -8.18 -17.69
CA ILE A 26 5.50 -7.50 -16.50
C ILE A 26 5.23 -8.61 -15.51
N THR A 27 6.09 -8.78 -14.53
CA THR A 27 5.82 -9.64 -13.38
C THR A 27 4.54 -9.10 -12.75
N ARG A 28 3.49 -9.93 -12.69
CA ARG A 28 2.18 -9.56 -12.13
C ARG A 28 2.26 -9.13 -10.66
N PHE A 29 3.34 -9.48 -9.99
CA PHE A 29 3.54 -9.24 -8.56
C PHE A 29 4.76 -8.36 -8.34
N ASN A 30 4.56 -7.30 -7.58
CA ASN A 30 5.64 -6.49 -7.03
C ASN A 30 6.17 -7.21 -5.79
N ARG A 31 7.28 -7.95 -5.94
CA ARG A 31 7.87 -8.73 -4.84
C ARG A 31 8.51 -7.86 -3.77
N ASP A 32 8.95 -6.66 -4.12
CA ASP A 32 9.58 -5.75 -3.19
C ASP A 32 8.57 -5.20 -2.17
N ALA A 33 7.30 -5.13 -2.56
CA ALA A 33 6.19 -4.72 -1.71
C ALA A 33 5.58 -5.88 -0.88
N GLU A 34 6.15 -7.08 -0.94
CA GLU A 34 5.63 -8.25 -0.23
C GLU A 34 5.73 -8.08 1.28
N VAL A 35 4.61 -8.33 1.96
CA VAL A 35 4.55 -8.32 3.43
C VAL A 35 4.97 -9.71 3.93
N SER A 36 6.17 -9.82 4.48
CA SER A 36 6.73 -11.06 4.97
C SER A 36 7.19 -10.94 6.43
N GLY A 37 6.89 -11.96 7.24
CA GLY A 37 7.24 -12.01 8.66
C GLY A 37 6.20 -12.73 9.49
N GLU A 38 6.47 -12.89 10.80
CA GLU A 38 5.53 -13.50 11.74
C GLU A 38 4.53 -12.46 12.26
N LEU A 39 3.45 -12.24 11.49
CA LEU A 39 2.38 -11.34 11.85
C LEU A 39 1.20 -12.10 12.47
N PRO A 40 0.45 -11.48 13.42
CA PRO A 40 -0.71 -12.11 14.05
C PRO A 40 -1.88 -12.29 13.07
N TYR A 41 -1.92 -11.46 12.03
CA TYR A 41 -2.94 -11.45 10.99
C TYR A 41 -2.30 -11.26 9.62
N ASN A 42 -3.01 -11.67 8.56
CA ASN A 42 -2.65 -11.29 7.20
C ASN A 42 -3.49 -10.06 6.78
N PRO A 43 -2.97 -8.83 6.91
CA PRO A 43 -3.75 -7.62 6.64
C PRO A 43 -4.10 -7.46 5.15
N LEU A 44 -3.37 -8.10 4.24
CA LEU A 44 -3.64 -8.02 2.80
C LEU A 44 -4.94 -8.75 2.38
N GLN A 45 -5.56 -9.51 3.29
CA GLN A 45 -6.88 -10.12 3.08
C GLN A 45 -8.02 -9.20 3.49
N TRP A 46 -7.72 -8.05 4.11
CA TRP A 46 -8.71 -7.11 4.61
C TRP A 46 -9.00 -6.02 3.58
N GLU A 47 -10.12 -5.32 3.80
CA GLU A 47 -10.50 -4.21 2.92
C GLU A 47 -9.79 -2.91 3.32
N VAL A 48 -9.56 -2.06 2.32
CA VAL A 48 -8.92 -0.76 2.49
C VAL A 48 -9.91 0.24 3.10
N ILE A 49 -9.48 0.91 4.16
CA ILE A 49 -10.16 2.05 4.76
C ILE A 49 -9.66 3.34 4.11
N ALA A 50 -8.35 3.56 4.12
CA ALA A 50 -7.74 4.76 3.58
C ALA A 50 -6.33 4.46 3.05
N SER A 51 -5.86 5.32 2.14
CA SER A 51 -4.46 5.31 1.67
C SER A 51 -3.92 6.73 1.74
N THR A 52 -2.67 6.87 2.16
CA THR A 52 -2.00 8.15 2.30
C THR A 52 -0.62 8.12 1.66
N LEU A 53 -0.24 9.25 1.07
CA LEU A 53 1.08 9.51 0.54
C LEU A 53 1.77 10.54 1.43
N ASN A 54 2.98 10.23 1.88
CA ASN A 54 3.83 11.19 2.57
C ASN A 54 5.01 11.53 1.67
N HIS A 55 4.95 12.71 1.05
CA HIS A 55 6.00 13.18 0.14
C HIS A 55 7.31 13.49 0.87
N ASN A 56 7.24 13.90 2.13
CA ASN A 56 8.44 14.26 2.89
C ASN A 56 9.28 13.02 3.24
N ASP A 57 8.61 11.94 3.61
CA ASP A 57 9.26 10.68 4.02
C ASP A 57 9.38 9.68 2.87
N HIS A 58 8.88 10.04 1.68
CA HIS A 58 8.80 9.15 0.53
C HIS A 58 8.16 7.80 0.90
N THR A 59 6.96 7.86 1.51
CA THR A 59 6.23 6.67 1.92
C THR A 59 4.80 6.65 1.41
N LEU A 60 4.31 5.45 1.25
CA LEU A 60 2.96 5.08 0.91
C LEU A 60 2.40 4.28 2.08
N ALA A 61 1.27 4.66 2.64
CA ALA A 61 0.64 3.90 3.72
C ALA A 61 -0.80 3.57 3.37
N THR A 62 -1.21 2.34 3.69
CA THR A 62 -2.58 1.90 3.53
C THR A 62 -3.11 1.41 4.86
N VAL A 63 -4.27 1.94 5.24
CA VAL A 63 -5.04 1.50 6.40
C VAL A 63 -6.06 0.47 5.95
N LEU A 64 -5.99 -0.71 6.53
CA LEU A 64 -6.90 -1.82 6.26
C LEU A 64 -7.65 -2.18 7.55
N GLY A 65 -8.82 -2.78 7.40
CA GLY A 65 -9.61 -3.20 8.54
C GLY A 65 -10.24 -4.58 8.31
N ASN A 66 -10.39 -5.34 9.41
CA ASN A 66 -11.20 -6.55 9.35
C ASN A 66 -12.68 -6.19 9.10
N ASP A 67 -13.53 -7.17 8.84
CA ASP A 67 -14.95 -6.96 8.50
C ASP A 67 -15.67 -6.04 9.48
N ARG A 68 -15.33 -6.13 10.76
CA ARG A 68 -15.93 -5.30 11.81
C ARG A 68 -15.46 -3.85 11.73
N ALA A 69 -14.18 -3.65 11.49
CA ALA A 69 -13.60 -2.33 11.36
C ALA A 69 -14.10 -1.63 10.08
N ILE A 70 -14.12 -2.32 8.95
CA ILE A 70 -14.57 -1.73 7.68
C ILE A 70 -16.07 -1.40 7.71
N ALA A 71 -16.90 -2.27 8.31
CA ALA A 71 -18.33 -2.00 8.48
C ALA A 71 -18.59 -0.76 9.35
N HIS A 72 -17.73 -0.49 10.34
CA HIS A 72 -17.80 0.71 11.16
C HIS A 72 -17.32 1.95 10.40
N ALA A 73 -16.16 1.86 9.75
CA ALA A 73 -15.58 2.96 8.99
C ALA A 73 -16.51 3.48 7.88
N ARG A 74 -17.18 2.58 7.17
CA ARG A 74 -18.13 2.93 6.10
C ARG A 74 -19.43 3.61 6.58
N LYS A 75 -19.79 3.45 7.84
CA LYS A 75 -20.98 4.08 8.40
C LYS A 75 -20.76 5.54 8.82
N ASN A 76 -19.56 6.10 8.61
CA ASN A 76 -19.17 7.41 9.14
C ASN A 76 -19.56 7.60 10.62
N ALA A 77 -19.58 6.49 11.37
CA ALA A 77 -19.91 6.51 12.78
C ALA A 77 -18.82 7.23 13.56
N THR A 78 -19.17 7.74 14.73
CA THR A 78 -18.24 8.35 15.68
C THR A 78 -17.01 7.46 15.89
N HIS A 79 -15.87 8.05 16.21
CA HIS A 79 -14.54 7.42 16.27
C HIS A 79 -14.38 6.20 17.21
N ALA A 80 -15.43 5.73 17.84
CA ALA A 80 -15.41 4.57 18.73
C ALA A 80 -15.66 3.28 17.95
N TYR A 81 -14.59 2.66 17.48
CA TYR A 81 -14.67 1.35 16.86
C TYR A 81 -15.18 0.29 17.85
N PRO A 82 -16.05 -0.64 17.44
CA PRO A 82 -16.56 -1.69 18.32
C PRO A 82 -15.46 -2.70 18.69
N ALA A 83 -15.58 -3.28 19.88
CA ALA A 83 -14.68 -4.33 20.34
C ALA A 83 -14.57 -5.47 19.32
N GLY A 84 -13.35 -5.98 19.10
CA GLY A 84 -13.02 -6.95 18.08
C GLY A 84 -12.75 -6.34 16.70
N SER A 85 -12.80 -5.01 16.56
CA SER A 85 -12.24 -4.33 15.39
C SER A 85 -10.72 -4.43 15.43
N VAL A 86 -10.12 -4.75 14.29
CA VAL A 86 -8.68 -4.74 14.10
C VAL A 86 -8.38 -3.89 12.86
N LEU A 87 -7.56 -2.86 13.05
CA LEU A 87 -7.05 -2.03 11.98
C LEU A 87 -5.57 -2.35 11.79
N SER A 88 -5.11 -2.32 10.55
CA SER A 88 -3.68 -2.42 10.22
C SER A 88 -3.25 -1.26 9.36
N VAL A 89 -2.04 -0.77 9.58
CA VAL A 89 -1.39 0.19 8.68
C VAL A 89 -0.15 -0.47 8.12
N ILE A 90 -0.12 -0.62 6.80
CA ILE A 90 1.10 -1.06 6.11
C ILE A 90 1.74 0.17 5.51
N THR A 91 3.01 0.38 5.81
CA THR A 91 3.81 1.48 5.25
C THR A 91 4.92 0.91 4.37
N TRP A 92 4.95 1.36 3.12
CA TRP A 92 5.99 1.04 2.14
C TRP A 92 6.86 2.26 1.84
N SER A 93 8.08 2.03 1.39
CA SER A 93 8.82 3.05 0.65
C SER A 93 8.09 3.35 -0.66
N GLN A 94 8.24 4.58 -1.14
CA GLN A 94 7.73 5.00 -2.42
C GLN A 94 8.82 4.80 -3.47
N GLU A 95 8.48 4.19 -4.61
CA GLU A 95 9.36 4.01 -5.76
C GLU A 95 8.70 4.56 -7.01
N GLU A 96 9.50 5.06 -7.96
CA GLU A 96 8.98 5.51 -9.25
C GLU A 96 8.44 4.34 -10.06
N ASP A 97 7.27 4.51 -10.66
CA ASP A 97 6.73 3.50 -11.59
C ASP A 97 7.53 3.53 -12.89
N PRO A 98 8.26 2.45 -13.24
CA PRO A 98 9.08 2.41 -14.46
C PRO A 98 8.26 2.47 -15.76
N ARG A 99 6.94 2.39 -15.67
CA ARG A 99 6.01 2.37 -16.81
C ARG A 99 5.21 3.64 -16.95
N TRP A 100 5.08 4.42 -15.86
CA TRP A 100 4.24 5.61 -15.84
C TRP A 100 5.03 6.79 -15.30
N PHE A 101 5.39 7.72 -16.18
CA PHE A 101 6.12 8.92 -15.81
C PHE A 101 5.38 9.73 -14.72
N GLY A 102 6.06 9.99 -13.61
CA GLY A 102 5.50 10.66 -12.45
C GLY A 102 4.59 9.79 -11.58
N GLY A 103 4.37 8.51 -11.94
CA GLY A 103 3.67 7.55 -11.11
C GLY A 103 4.57 7.01 -10.00
N ASN A 104 3.95 6.60 -8.90
CA ASN A 104 4.66 5.96 -7.78
C ASN A 104 3.99 4.66 -7.40
N ILE A 105 4.81 3.68 -7.09
CA ILE A 105 4.38 2.34 -6.64
C ILE A 105 4.95 2.04 -5.26
N PRO A 106 4.33 1.13 -4.50
CA PRO A 106 4.92 0.62 -3.27
C PRO A 106 6.25 -0.07 -3.55
N GLY A 107 7.29 0.31 -2.82
CA GLY A 107 8.56 -0.39 -2.75
C GLY A 107 8.61 -1.32 -1.54
N ASN A 108 9.75 -1.37 -0.84
CA ASN A 108 9.92 -2.24 0.31
C ASN A 108 9.00 -1.87 1.48
N VAL A 109 8.46 -2.88 2.16
CA VAL A 109 7.71 -2.69 3.41
C VAL A 109 8.63 -2.14 4.48
N ARG A 110 8.25 -1.01 5.08
CA ARG A 110 8.96 -0.38 6.21
C ARG A 110 8.42 -0.83 7.55
N SER A 111 7.08 -0.89 7.66
CA SER A 111 6.42 -1.30 8.89
C SER A 111 5.02 -1.83 8.63
N VAL A 112 4.56 -2.65 9.57
CA VAL A 112 3.16 -3.04 9.71
C VAL A 112 2.74 -2.75 11.14
N GLU A 113 1.65 -2.04 11.29
CA GLU A 113 1.07 -1.69 12.58
C GLU A 113 -0.28 -2.39 12.71
N PHE A 114 -0.60 -2.86 13.91
CA PHE A 114 -1.93 -3.34 14.25
C PHE A 114 -2.48 -2.54 15.43
N LEU A 115 -3.75 -2.21 15.34
CA LEU A 115 -4.52 -1.62 16.42
C LEU A 115 -5.76 -2.47 16.65
N GLU A 116 -5.80 -3.15 17.80
CA GLU A 116 -6.89 -4.03 18.20
C GLU A 116 -7.74 -3.33 19.24
N VAL A 117 -9.06 -3.29 19.01
CA VAL A 117 -10.03 -2.77 19.98
C VAL A 117 -10.53 -3.94 20.81
N GLN A 118 -10.11 -3.98 22.06
CA GLN A 118 -10.46 -5.03 23.00
C GLN A 118 -11.70 -4.64 23.82
N SER A 119 -12.41 -5.64 24.34
CA SER A 119 -13.53 -5.42 25.26
C SER A 119 -13.00 -4.99 26.62
N GLY A 120 -13.51 -3.91 27.18
CA GLY A 120 -13.20 -3.44 28.53
C GLY A 120 -14.48 -3.20 29.35
N GLN A 121 -14.36 -3.13 30.69
CA GLN A 121 -15.54 -2.96 31.57
C GLN A 121 -16.18 -1.58 31.45
N ASP A 122 -15.39 -0.50 31.21
CA ASP A 122 -15.90 0.88 31.17
C ASP A 122 -15.71 1.55 29.78
N HIS A 123 -14.61 1.26 29.09
CA HIS A 123 -14.29 1.67 27.73
C HIS A 123 -13.36 0.64 27.11
N GLY A 124 -13.40 0.45 25.80
CA GLY A 124 -12.53 -0.50 25.13
C GLY A 124 -11.05 -0.20 25.39
N THR A 125 -10.28 -1.26 25.60
CA THR A 125 -8.82 -1.15 25.65
C THR A 125 -8.26 -1.29 24.23
N TYR A 126 -7.22 -0.54 23.93
CA TYR A 126 -6.58 -0.53 22.62
C TYR A 126 -5.19 -1.16 22.73
N LEU A 127 -4.97 -2.23 21.96
CA LEU A 127 -3.66 -2.85 21.85
C LEU A 127 -3.01 -2.39 20.56
N TYR A 128 -2.00 -1.55 20.67
CA TYR A 128 -1.18 -1.13 19.53
C TYR A 128 0.08 -2.00 19.45
N THR A 129 0.38 -2.52 18.25
CA THR A 129 1.57 -3.32 18.00
C THR A 129 2.23 -2.88 16.71
N LEU A 130 3.54 -2.65 16.74
CA LEU A 130 4.37 -2.27 15.60
C LEU A 130 5.31 -3.41 15.23
N TYR A 131 5.35 -3.73 13.95
CA TYR A 131 6.31 -4.64 13.32
C TYR A 131 7.18 -3.86 12.34
N SER A 132 8.49 -4.14 12.30
CA SER A 132 9.44 -3.50 11.39
C SER A 132 10.58 -4.46 11.06
N GLY A 133 11.33 -4.12 10.01
CA GLY A 133 12.45 -4.92 9.52
C GLY A 133 12.09 -5.81 8.32
N SER A 134 13.09 -6.54 7.81
CA SER A 134 12.91 -7.49 6.69
C SER A 134 13.68 -8.78 7.02
N PRO A 135 12.99 -9.87 7.39
CA PRO A 135 11.53 -9.98 7.59
C PRO A 135 11.02 -9.14 8.76
N LEU A 136 9.72 -8.83 8.74
CA LEU A 136 9.04 -8.06 9.79
C LEU A 136 9.10 -8.80 11.13
N ARG A 137 9.47 -8.06 12.18
CA ARG A 137 9.50 -8.55 13.56
C ARG A 137 8.82 -7.56 14.48
N LYS A 138 8.20 -8.08 15.53
CA LYS A 138 7.55 -7.28 16.55
C LYS A 138 8.57 -6.37 17.24
N LEU A 139 8.33 -5.06 17.18
CA LEU A 139 9.20 -4.03 17.75
C LEU A 139 8.61 -3.46 19.04
N VAL A 140 7.33 -3.08 19.01
CA VAL A 140 6.63 -2.45 20.13
C VAL A 140 5.26 -3.07 20.30
N SER A 141 4.80 -3.16 21.54
CA SER A 141 3.42 -3.49 21.89
C SER A 141 3.02 -2.68 23.11
N THR A 142 1.97 -1.88 22.98
CA THR A 142 1.48 -0.98 24.03
C THR A 142 -0.02 -1.14 24.17
N GLU A 143 -0.48 -1.29 25.42
CA GLU A 143 -1.90 -1.31 25.76
C GLU A 143 -2.32 0.05 26.30
N GLU A 144 -3.39 0.62 25.75
CA GLU A 144 -3.90 1.93 26.13
C GLU A 144 -5.40 1.88 26.45
N LYS A 145 -5.82 2.50 27.54
CA LYS A 145 -7.25 2.65 27.87
C LYS A 145 -7.94 3.73 27.03
N SER A 146 -7.17 4.74 26.62
CA SER A 146 -7.62 5.78 25.69
C SER A 146 -6.61 5.91 24.57
N PRO A 147 -7.06 5.93 23.29
CA PRO A 147 -6.13 6.01 22.19
C PRO A 147 -5.45 7.38 22.15
N THR A 148 -4.11 7.38 22.15
CA THR A 148 -3.30 8.59 22.07
C THR A 148 -2.37 8.52 20.86
N GLY A 149 -1.81 9.65 20.44
CA GLY A 149 -0.78 9.71 19.42
C GLY A 149 -1.10 8.90 18.17
N ARG A 150 -0.33 7.84 17.92
CA ARG A 150 -0.46 7.03 16.72
C ARG A 150 -1.77 6.22 16.67
N ALA A 151 -2.21 5.67 17.79
CA ALA A 151 -3.48 4.95 17.88
C ALA A 151 -4.67 5.87 17.55
N ALA A 152 -4.69 7.08 18.10
CA ALA A 152 -5.72 8.07 17.79
C ALA A 152 -5.72 8.45 16.29
N TYR A 153 -4.54 8.61 15.71
CA TYR A 153 -4.41 8.86 14.27
C TYR A 153 -5.02 7.74 13.43
N ILE A 154 -4.72 6.48 13.73
CA ILE A 154 -5.23 5.32 13.00
C ILE A 154 -6.77 5.25 13.09
N LEU A 155 -7.32 5.44 14.28
CA LEU A 155 -8.78 5.42 14.50
C LEU A 155 -9.49 6.61 13.85
N GLY A 156 -8.79 7.72 13.65
CA GLY A 156 -9.33 8.92 13.00
C GLY A 156 -9.41 8.84 11.49
N GLN A 157 -8.90 7.76 10.87
CA GLN A 157 -8.95 7.62 9.41
C GLN A 157 -10.38 7.32 8.96
N GLN A 158 -10.85 8.08 7.99
CA GLN A 158 -12.18 7.90 7.41
C GLN A 158 -12.09 7.00 6.18
N ALA A 159 -13.11 6.17 6.00
CA ALA A 159 -13.18 5.36 4.80
C ALA A 159 -13.27 6.23 3.54
N ALA A 160 -12.41 5.95 2.57
CA ALA A 160 -12.54 6.51 1.24
C ALA A 160 -13.78 5.89 0.58
N VAL A 161 -14.89 6.61 0.63
CA VAL A 161 -16.13 6.19 -0.03
C VAL A 161 -16.09 6.74 -1.45
N MET A 162 -15.93 5.86 -2.44
CA MET A 162 -16.29 6.18 -3.81
C MET A 162 -17.78 5.85 -3.98
N LEU A 163 -18.57 6.88 -4.19
CA LEU A 163 -19.99 6.78 -4.55
C LEU A 163 -20.14 6.47 -6.03
#